data_57b35779783749ca17c864c8e92ea79d
#
_entry.id   57b35779783749ca17c864c8e92ea79d
#
_cell.length_a   1.000
_cell.length_b   1.000
_cell.length_c   1.000
_cell.angle_alpha   90.00
_cell.angle_beta   90.00
_cell.angle_gamma   90.00
#
_symmetry.space_group_name_H-M   'P 1'
#
loop_
_entity.id
_entity.type
_entity.pdbx_description
1 polymer ?
#
loop_
_entity_poly.entity_id
_entity_poly.type
_entity_poly.pdbx_seq_one_letter_code
_entity_poly.pdbx_strand_id
1 'polypeptide(L)'
;IILNDPDAMVVVIPDLYPPNVAFTHSTAKELFEGIQRNFLEILHQKKVKDEKSFIQRLKVFCFKYDLEALLLAAEDERRKFLGMKFLKRQWTIPVEDQNHENPPKKIVEKLFQKSGNQYNQVIDAPLILKKCNDWDIAEACQQCFKPFIEFLECVS
;
A
#
# COMPACT_ATOMS: atom_id res chain seq x y z
N ILE A 1 -11.16 17.52 8.10
CA ILE A 1 -10.20 18.26 7.22
C ILE A 1 -10.90 18.62 5.91
N ILE A 2 -11.27 17.67 5.06
CA ILE A 2 -11.85 17.92 3.72
C ILE A 2 -13.11 18.80 3.72
N LEU A 3 -13.89 18.82 4.82
CA LEU A 3 -15.08 19.67 4.97
C LEU A 3 -14.76 21.14 5.25
N ASN A 4 -13.59 21.42 5.82
CA ASN A 4 -13.21 22.74 6.31
C ASN A 4 -12.20 23.44 5.38
N ASP A 5 -11.63 22.70 4.42
CA ASP A 5 -10.64 23.21 3.49
C ASP A 5 -11.06 22.82 2.07
N PRO A 6 -11.43 23.81 1.22
CA PRO A 6 -11.90 23.56 -0.14
C PRO A 6 -10.80 23.00 -1.06
N ASP A 7 -9.53 23.26 -0.76
CA ASP A 7 -8.39 22.86 -1.57
C ASP A 7 -7.80 21.52 -1.09
N ALA A 8 -8.21 21.04 0.08
CA ALA A 8 -7.71 19.78 0.63
C ALA A 8 -8.18 18.58 -0.18
N MET A 9 -7.24 17.74 -0.56
CA MET A 9 -7.46 16.39 -1.08
C MET A 9 -7.19 15.37 0.01
N VAL A 10 -7.99 14.31 0.07
CA VAL A 10 -7.79 13.20 1.01
C VAL A 10 -7.41 11.96 0.24
N VAL A 11 -6.28 11.38 0.60
CA VAL A 11 -5.80 10.10 0.09
C VAL A 11 -5.99 9.04 1.18
N VAL A 12 -6.62 7.93 0.82
CA VAL A 12 -6.85 6.78 1.71
C VAL A 12 -6.15 5.58 1.10
N ILE A 13 -5.31 4.92 1.88
CA ILE A 13 -4.51 3.76 1.42
C ILE A 13 -4.71 2.60 2.42
N PRO A 14 -5.84 1.90 2.38
CA PRO A 14 -6.06 0.72 3.22
C PRO A 14 -5.34 -0.49 2.66
N ASP A 15 -5.13 -1.49 3.51
CA ASP A 15 -4.76 -2.83 3.08
C ASP A 15 -5.98 -3.52 2.45
N LEU A 16 -5.78 -4.23 1.34
CA LEU A 16 -6.83 -5.05 0.73
C LEU A 16 -7.10 -6.29 1.58
N TYR A 17 -6.07 -6.85 2.19
CA TYR A 17 -6.14 -8.01 3.06
C TYR A 17 -5.42 -7.75 4.39
N PRO A 18 -6.02 -8.13 5.54
CA PRO A 18 -7.34 -8.79 5.68
C PRO A 18 -8.50 -7.86 5.30
N PRO A 19 -9.67 -8.41 4.91
CA PRO A 19 -10.83 -7.62 4.55
C PRO A 19 -11.25 -6.66 5.66
N ASN A 20 -11.68 -5.47 5.27
CA ASN A 20 -12.19 -4.48 6.19
C ASN A 20 -13.46 -4.98 6.90
N VAL A 21 -13.61 -4.68 8.18
CA VAL A 21 -14.76 -5.09 8.97
C VAL A 21 -16.04 -4.27 8.71
N ALA A 22 -15.89 -3.06 8.13
CA ALA A 22 -17.01 -2.16 7.88
C ALA A 22 -17.89 -2.58 6.69
N PHE A 23 -17.30 -3.32 5.74
CA PHE A 23 -18.01 -3.86 4.56
C PHE A 23 -17.22 -5.03 3.95
N THR A 24 -17.93 -5.96 3.31
CA THR A 24 -17.32 -7.10 2.65
C THR A 24 -16.69 -6.68 1.33
N HIS A 25 -15.47 -7.11 1.07
CA HIS A 25 -14.78 -6.95 -0.21
C HIS A 25 -13.78 -8.09 -0.41
N SER A 26 -13.49 -8.41 -1.67
CA SER A 26 -12.51 -9.40 -2.10
C SER A 26 -11.58 -8.86 -3.19
N THR A 27 -11.91 -7.72 -3.76
CA THR A 27 -11.15 -7.04 -4.81
C THR A 27 -10.87 -5.59 -4.45
N ALA A 28 -9.82 -5.00 -5.04
CA ALA A 28 -9.52 -3.58 -4.88
C ALA A 28 -10.70 -2.69 -5.32
N LYS A 29 -11.40 -3.08 -6.39
CA LYS A 29 -12.58 -2.36 -6.87
C LYS A 29 -13.69 -2.32 -5.82
N GLU A 30 -14.03 -3.46 -5.22
CA GLU A 30 -15.04 -3.55 -4.16
C GLU A 30 -14.63 -2.74 -2.91
N LEU A 31 -13.34 -2.76 -2.57
CA LEU A 31 -12.79 -1.94 -1.49
C LEU A 31 -13.00 -0.44 -1.78
N PHE A 32 -12.66 0.02 -2.99
CA PHE A 32 -12.83 1.41 -3.40
C PHE A 32 -14.30 1.84 -3.38
N GLU A 33 -15.18 1.03 -3.97
CA GLU A 33 -16.62 1.30 -4.00
C GLU A 33 -17.21 1.33 -2.58
N GLY A 34 -16.76 0.44 -1.69
CA GLY A 34 -17.18 0.42 -0.29
C GLY A 34 -16.77 1.67 0.47
N ILE A 35 -15.52 2.12 0.31
CA ILE A 35 -15.02 3.36 0.93
C ILE A 35 -15.79 4.57 0.39
N GLN A 36 -15.98 4.68 -0.91
CA GLN A 36 -16.71 5.79 -1.51
C GLN A 36 -18.17 5.84 -1.05
N ARG A 37 -18.84 4.69 -0.95
CA ARG A 37 -20.20 4.58 -0.44
C ARG A 37 -20.30 5.06 1.01
N ASN A 38 -19.43 4.55 1.90
CA ASN A 38 -19.41 4.99 3.29
C ASN A 38 -19.13 6.49 3.42
N PHE A 39 -18.26 7.02 2.56
CA PHE A 39 -17.97 8.44 2.54
C PHE A 39 -19.19 9.27 2.11
N LEU A 40 -19.91 8.83 1.06
CA LEU A 40 -21.18 9.44 0.64
C LEU A 40 -22.22 9.43 1.77
N GLU A 41 -22.39 8.32 2.46
CA GLU A 41 -23.33 8.22 3.59
C GLU A 41 -22.99 9.25 4.68
N ILE A 42 -21.69 9.47 4.97
CA ILE A 42 -21.25 10.49 5.92
C ILE A 42 -21.59 11.89 5.41
N LEU A 43 -21.38 12.18 4.13
CA LEU A 43 -21.74 13.49 3.54
C LEU A 43 -23.24 13.75 3.62
N HIS A 44 -24.07 12.74 3.33
CA HIS A 44 -25.54 12.80 3.48
C HIS A 44 -25.96 13.10 4.93
N GLN A 45 -25.42 12.37 5.89
CA GLN A 45 -25.69 12.58 7.32
C GLN A 45 -25.31 14.00 7.77
N LYS A 46 -24.24 14.55 7.21
CA LYS A 46 -23.77 15.91 7.47
C LYS A 46 -24.51 16.99 6.64
N LYS A 47 -25.47 16.59 5.79
CA LYS A 47 -26.25 17.47 4.90
C LYS A 47 -25.35 18.36 4.01
N VAL A 48 -24.28 17.80 3.50
CA VAL A 48 -23.37 18.51 2.59
C VAL A 48 -24.07 18.72 1.25
N LYS A 49 -24.05 19.96 0.72
CA LYS A 49 -24.79 20.31 -0.51
C LYS A 49 -24.08 19.86 -1.80
N ASP A 50 -22.75 19.91 -1.82
CA ASP A 50 -21.95 19.58 -3.02
C ASP A 50 -21.12 18.30 -2.80
N GLU A 51 -21.81 17.17 -2.67
CA GLU A 51 -21.17 15.87 -2.48
C GLU A 51 -20.23 15.51 -3.62
N LYS A 52 -20.55 15.93 -4.84
CA LYS A 52 -19.75 15.61 -6.03
C LYS A 52 -18.33 16.19 -5.95
N SER A 53 -18.18 17.42 -5.49
CA SER A 53 -16.87 18.04 -5.25
C SER A 53 -16.07 17.26 -4.20
N PHE A 54 -16.72 16.81 -3.14
CA PHE A 54 -16.04 16.02 -2.09
C PHE A 54 -15.56 14.67 -2.60
N ILE A 55 -16.38 13.96 -3.39
CA ILE A 55 -15.99 12.68 -4.01
C ILE A 55 -14.80 12.86 -4.95
N GLN A 56 -14.74 13.94 -5.72
CA GLN A 56 -13.59 14.20 -6.60
C GLN A 56 -12.29 14.42 -5.84
N ARG A 57 -12.35 14.92 -4.61
CA ARG A 57 -11.20 15.17 -3.73
C ARG A 57 -10.82 13.98 -2.86
N LEU A 58 -11.63 12.91 -2.85
CA LEU A 58 -11.28 11.64 -2.22
C LEU A 58 -10.58 10.75 -3.24
N LYS A 59 -9.34 10.37 -2.94
CA LYS A 59 -8.57 9.40 -3.71
C LYS A 59 -8.35 8.15 -2.85
N VAL A 60 -8.65 7.01 -3.43
CA VAL A 60 -8.49 5.72 -2.74
C VAL A 60 -7.51 4.88 -3.53
N PHE A 61 -6.48 4.42 -2.85
CA PHE A 61 -5.53 3.41 -3.32
C PHE A 61 -5.56 2.25 -2.33
N CYS A 62 -4.83 1.18 -2.58
CA CYS A 62 -4.68 0.11 -1.59
C CYS A 62 -3.31 -0.53 -1.69
N PHE A 63 -2.85 -1.17 -0.61
CA PHE A 63 -1.87 -2.24 -0.70
C PHE A 63 -2.61 -3.57 -0.75
N LYS A 64 -2.14 -4.52 -1.57
CA LYS A 64 -2.82 -5.82 -1.71
C LYS A 64 -2.72 -6.65 -0.42
N TYR A 65 -1.63 -6.47 0.31
CA TYR A 65 -1.40 -7.00 1.65
C TYR A 65 -0.95 -5.85 2.56
N ASP A 66 0.31 -5.79 2.87
CA ASP A 66 0.94 -4.83 3.76
C ASP A 66 2.15 -4.16 3.07
N LEU A 67 2.71 -3.15 3.72
CA LEU A 67 3.86 -2.37 3.25
C LEU A 67 5.05 -3.28 2.83
N GLU A 68 5.14 -4.47 3.38
CA GLU A 68 6.22 -5.41 3.12
C GLU A 68 6.25 -5.90 1.67
N ALA A 69 5.17 -5.75 0.89
CA ALA A 69 5.21 -5.95 -0.56
C ALA A 69 6.25 -5.04 -1.22
N LEU A 70 6.36 -3.77 -0.79
CA LEU A 70 7.37 -2.84 -1.29
C LEU A 70 8.79 -3.27 -0.91
N LEU A 71 8.97 -3.87 0.28
CA LEU A 71 10.25 -4.44 0.68
C LEU A 71 10.64 -5.67 -0.14
N LEU A 72 9.68 -6.44 -0.62
CA LEU A 72 9.95 -7.53 -1.55
C LEU A 72 10.37 -7.00 -2.93
N ALA A 73 9.76 -5.91 -3.38
CA ALA A 73 10.15 -5.20 -4.61
C ALA A 73 11.56 -4.60 -4.50
N ALA A 74 11.92 -4.04 -3.35
CA ALA A 74 13.22 -3.46 -3.04
C ALA A 74 14.32 -4.52 -2.83
N GLU A 75 14.45 -5.48 -3.73
CA GLU A 75 15.29 -6.67 -3.56
C GLU A 75 16.76 -6.33 -3.31
N ASP A 76 17.33 -5.42 -4.10
CA ASP A 76 18.75 -5.06 -4.00
C ASP A 76 19.08 -4.31 -2.71
N GLU A 77 18.27 -3.31 -2.35
CA GLU A 77 18.51 -2.52 -1.13
C GLU A 77 18.28 -3.36 0.12
N ARG A 78 17.26 -4.21 0.14
CA ARG A 78 17.03 -5.18 1.21
C ARG A 78 18.20 -6.17 1.33
N ARG A 79 18.71 -6.69 0.22
CA ARG A 79 19.86 -7.59 0.20
C ARG A 79 21.12 -6.93 0.77
N LYS A 80 21.41 -5.68 0.37
CA LYS A 80 22.50 -4.88 0.93
C LYS A 80 22.32 -4.64 2.43
N PHE A 81 21.10 -4.29 2.83
CA PHE A 81 20.76 -4.05 4.24
C PHE A 81 21.00 -5.28 5.12
N LEU A 82 20.64 -6.46 4.62
CA LEU A 82 20.82 -7.74 5.31
C LEU A 82 22.24 -8.33 5.20
N GLY A 83 23.17 -7.67 4.47
CA GLY A 83 24.51 -8.17 4.23
C GLY A 83 24.58 -9.49 3.44
N MET A 84 23.55 -9.80 2.66
CA MET A 84 23.43 -11.06 1.92
C MET A 84 24.01 -10.93 0.52
N LYS A 85 25.03 -11.72 0.16
CA LYS A 85 25.63 -11.75 -1.19
C LYS A 85 24.68 -12.33 -2.24
N PHE A 86 23.99 -13.40 -1.87
CA PHE A 86 23.01 -14.05 -2.74
C PHE A 86 21.76 -14.38 -1.94
N LEU A 87 20.61 -14.11 -2.54
CA LEU A 87 19.31 -14.48 -2.00
C LEU A 87 18.55 -15.27 -3.08
N LYS A 88 18.32 -16.55 -2.83
CA LYS A 88 17.41 -17.31 -3.69
C LYS A 88 16.00 -16.76 -3.46
N ARG A 89 15.40 -16.18 -4.50
CA ARG A 89 14.03 -15.70 -4.44
C ARG A 89 13.07 -16.82 -4.02
N GLN A 90 12.25 -16.54 -3.03
CA GLN A 90 11.30 -17.49 -2.44
C GLN A 90 9.87 -16.90 -2.44
N TRP A 91 9.61 -15.96 -3.32
CA TRP A 91 8.32 -15.30 -3.48
C TRP A 91 7.93 -15.20 -4.95
N THR A 92 6.63 -15.05 -5.18
CA THR A 92 6.03 -14.94 -6.51
C THR A 92 6.32 -13.59 -7.13
N ILE A 93 6.33 -13.51 -8.46
CA ILE A 93 6.36 -12.27 -9.23
C ILE A 93 5.06 -12.22 -10.05
N PRO A 94 4.37 -11.11 -10.06
CA PRO A 94 4.58 -9.85 -9.34
C PRO A 94 4.58 -10.02 -7.81
N VAL A 95 5.31 -9.14 -7.10
CA VAL A 95 5.43 -9.23 -5.62
C VAL A 95 4.10 -9.06 -4.90
N GLU A 96 3.14 -8.45 -5.55
CA GLU A 96 1.78 -8.26 -5.06
C GLU A 96 0.91 -9.54 -5.15
N ASP A 97 1.36 -10.59 -5.85
CA ASP A 97 0.62 -11.85 -6.04
C ASP A 97 1.04 -12.94 -5.04
N GLN A 98 1.47 -12.55 -3.84
CA GLN A 98 1.66 -13.51 -2.76
C GLN A 98 0.31 -14.11 -2.33
N ASN A 99 0.37 -15.27 -1.68
CA ASN A 99 -0.83 -15.92 -1.14
C ASN A 99 -1.00 -15.66 0.37
N HIS A 100 -2.18 -15.96 0.89
CA HIS A 100 -2.51 -15.78 2.31
C HIS A 100 -1.67 -16.65 3.26
N GLU A 101 -1.10 -17.76 2.78
CA GLU A 101 -0.24 -18.64 3.59
C GLU A 101 1.15 -18.04 3.77
N ASN A 102 1.65 -17.31 2.77
CA ASN A 102 2.92 -16.61 2.77
C ASN A 102 2.75 -15.16 2.34
N PRO A 103 2.11 -14.32 3.16
CA PRO A 103 1.98 -12.89 2.87
C PRO A 103 3.35 -12.20 2.90
N PRO A 104 3.50 -11.03 2.27
CA PRO A 104 4.77 -10.30 2.17
C PRO A 104 5.50 -10.17 3.51
N LYS A 105 4.81 -9.80 4.57
CA LYS A 105 5.38 -9.66 5.92
C LYS A 105 6.05 -10.93 6.41
N LYS A 106 5.37 -12.08 6.29
CA LYS A 106 5.92 -13.37 6.70
C LYS A 106 7.18 -13.75 5.91
N ILE A 107 7.23 -13.37 4.62
CA ILE A 107 8.40 -13.60 3.78
C ILE A 107 9.57 -12.72 4.25
N VAL A 108 9.33 -11.42 4.47
CA VAL A 108 10.33 -10.48 4.96
C VAL A 108 10.88 -10.93 6.32
N GLU A 109 10.04 -11.29 7.28
CA GLU A 109 10.45 -11.82 8.58
C GLU A 109 11.38 -13.04 8.44
N LYS A 110 11.04 -13.99 7.56
CA LYS A 110 11.90 -15.16 7.28
C LYS A 110 13.25 -14.77 6.68
N LEU A 111 13.30 -13.73 5.84
CA LEU A 111 14.55 -13.24 5.26
C LEU A 111 15.45 -12.61 6.32
N PHE A 112 14.89 -11.81 7.21
CA PHE A 112 15.62 -11.25 8.34
C PHE A 112 16.16 -12.35 9.27
N GLN A 113 15.34 -13.33 9.63
CA GLN A 113 15.78 -14.49 10.44
C GLN A 113 16.94 -15.25 9.80
N LYS A 114 16.91 -15.47 8.47
CA LYS A 114 18.01 -16.12 7.75
C LYS A 114 19.32 -15.31 7.78
N SER A 115 19.25 -14.00 7.93
CA SER A 115 20.43 -13.14 8.09
C SER A 115 20.88 -13.01 9.55
N GLY A 116 20.22 -13.71 10.48
CA GLY A 116 20.49 -13.61 11.91
C GLY A 116 19.87 -12.38 12.60
N ASN A 117 18.98 -11.68 11.93
CA ASN A 117 18.31 -10.48 12.43
C ASN A 117 16.83 -10.72 12.72
N GLN A 118 16.24 -9.84 13.50
CA GLN A 118 14.81 -9.78 13.72
C GLN A 118 14.25 -8.55 12.99
N TYR A 119 13.21 -8.72 12.19
CA TYR A 119 12.56 -7.64 11.47
C TYR A 119 11.75 -6.74 12.41
N ASN A 120 11.97 -5.43 12.30
CA ASN A 120 11.16 -4.41 12.94
C ASN A 120 10.60 -3.46 11.87
N GLN A 121 9.30 -3.55 11.61
CA GLN A 121 8.63 -2.80 10.56
C GLN A 121 8.84 -1.29 10.68
N VAL A 122 8.77 -0.73 11.89
CA VAL A 122 8.87 0.71 12.13
C VAL A 122 10.28 1.25 11.90
N ILE A 123 11.29 0.42 12.11
CA ILE A 123 12.70 0.81 11.99
C ILE A 123 13.25 0.41 10.62
N ASP A 124 13.11 -0.86 10.25
CA ASP A 124 13.84 -1.41 9.11
C ASP A 124 13.21 -1.03 7.76
N ALA A 125 11.87 -0.99 7.67
CA ALA A 125 11.20 -0.66 6.43
C ALA A 125 11.58 0.75 5.92
N PRO A 126 11.50 1.83 6.72
CA PRO A 126 11.95 3.15 6.29
C PRO A 126 13.44 3.20 5.95
N LEU A 127 14.29 2.46 6.67
CA LEU A 127 15.74 2.43 6.41
C LEU A 127 16.10 1.80 5.08
N ILE A 128 15.31 0.83 4.63
CA ILE A 128 15.48 0.18 3.33
C ILE A 128 14.88 1.05 2.23
N LEU A 129 13.58 1.39 2.37
CA LEU A 129 12.81 2.06 1.32
C LEU A 129 13.35 3.44 0.97
N LYS A 130 13.86 4.22 1.93
CA LYS A 130 14.47 5.54 1.65
C LYS A 130 15.69 5.52 0.73
N LYS A 131 16.26 4.35 0.46
CA LYS A 131 17.39 4.16 -0.46
C LYS A 131 16.98 3.71 -1.84
N CYS A 132 15.69 3.38 -2.01
CA CYS A 132 15.13 2.91 -3.27
C CYS A 132 14.71 4.09 -4.14
N ASN A 133 14.64 3.83 -5.43
CA ASN A 133 13.91 4.67 -6.35
C ASN A 133 12.43 4.25 -6.32
N ASP A 134 11.51 5.20 -6.17
CA ASP A 134 10.08 4.91 -6.05
C ASP A 134 9.53 4.27 -7.33
N TRP A 135 10.05 4.66 -8.49
CA TRP A 135 9.64 4.08 -9.76
C TRP A 135 10.11 2.63 -9.95
N ASP A 136 11.31 2.28 -9.46
CA ASP A 136 11.77 0.88 -9.51
C ASP A 136 10.85 -0.02 -8.68
N ILE A 137 10.38 0.47 -7.53
CA ILE A 137 9.39 -0.23 -6.71
C ILE A 137 8.03 -0.27 -7.42
N ALA A 138 7.59 0.84 -8.02
CA ALA A 138 6.33 0.94 -8.73
C ALA A 138 6.25 -0.03 -9.91
N GLU A 139 7.33 -0.19 -10.68
CA GLU A 139 7.41 -1.17 -11.77
C GLU A 139 7.30 -2.63 -11.29
N ALA A 140 7.74 -2.92 -10.08
CA ALA A 140 7.57 -4.24 -9.47
C ALA A 140 6.20 -4.42 -8.77
N CYS A 141 5.49 -3.32 -8.47
CA CYS A 141 4.21 -3.26 -7.76
C CYS A 141 3.15 -2.55 -8.62
N GLN A 142 2.84 -3.12 -9.78
CA GLN A 142 2.00 -2.47 -10.81
C GLN A 142 0.51 -2.39 -10.47
N GLN A 143 0.03 -3.23 -9.55
CA GLN A 143 -1.40 -3.35 -9.25
C GLN A 143 -1.88 -2.28 -8.26
N CYS A 144 -1.05 -1.96 -7.26
CA CYS A 144 -1.45 -1.11 -6.14
C CYS A 144 -0.54 0.12 -5.98
N PHE A 145 0.78 -0.05 -5.97
CA PHE A 145 1.70 1.05 -5.68
C PHE A 145 1.95 1.96 -6.88
N LYS A 146 2.08 1.39 -8.09
CA LYS A 146 2.30 2.19 -9.31
C LYS A 146 1.19 3.23 -9.54
N PRO A 147 -0.12 2.91 -9.48
CA PRO A 147 -1.18 3.91 -9.61
C PRO A 147 -1.10 5.04 -8.58
N PHE A 148 -0.60 4.75 -7.38
CA PHE A 148 -0.39 5.76 -6.34
C PHE A 148 0.77 6.70 -6.69
N ILE A 149 1.90 6.19 -7.18
CA ILE A 149 3.04 7.02 -7.62
C ILE A 149 2.66 7.90 -8.81
N GLU A 150 1.98 7.34 -9.83
CA GLU A 150 1.47 8.10 -10.98
C GLU A 150 0.55 9.24 -10.53
N PHE A 151 -0.32 8.99 -9.56
CA PHE A 151 -1.17 10.03 -8.99
C PHE A 151 -0.36 11.13 -8.30
N LEU A 152 0.64 10.79 -7.49
CA LEU A 152 1.47 11.78 -6.79
C LEU A 152 2.18 12.71 -7.77
N GLU A 153 2.70 12.18 -8.89
CA GLU A 153 3.33 13.03 -9.92
C GLU A 153 2.34 13.97 -10.62
N CYS A 154 1.07 13.56 -10.75
CA CYS A 154 0.06 14.43 -11.36
C CYS A 154 -0.36 15.60 -10.46
N VAL A 155 -0.11 15.54 -9.16
CA VAL A 155 -0.55 16.55 -8.18
C VAL A 155 0.61 17.32 -7.55
N SER A 156 1.86 16.99 -7.89
CA SER A 156 3.09 17.68 -7.47
C SER A 156 3.42 18.80 -8.43
#